data_e9a1b5d90f9be8b71bbd5fa773f58729
#
_entry.id   e9a1b5d90f9be8b71bbd5fa773f58729
#
_cell.length_a   1.000
_cell.length_b   1.000
_cell.length_c   1.000
_cell.angle_alpha   90.00
_cell.angle_beta   90.00
_cell.angle_gamma   90.00
#
_symmetry.space_group_name_H-M   'P 1'
#
loop_
_entity.id
_entity.type
_entity.pdbx_description
1 polymer ?
#
loop_
_entity_poly.entity_id
_entity_poly.type
_entity_poly.pdbx_seq_one_letter_code
_entity_poly.pdbx_strand_id
1 'polypeptide(L)'
;AKDAHFNAAKMAETPAYAAEIRETLAKYDLGCWAISAHLTGQCVSDSLPWAYDPRLDGFAPSALAGKPDEIQKWAVEEMKIMAHAAKNLGVDVVTFFMGSPIWKFWYSFPQTSEEMVEEGYQKVKELWTPIMDEYDKCGVKLALEVHPTEIAFDYWSTKKLLDTFEWRPTLGINFDPSHLIWQGVDPAMFLFDFADRVYHVHIKDAKLNLNGRNGILGSHITFGDQRRGWNFVSPGHGDVDFDNIIRVLNQKGYTGPLSIAWADSGMERVCRGTEACEFTTK
;
A
#
# COMPACT_ATOMS: atom_id res chain seq x y z
N ALA A 1 5.23 13.38 -5.63
CA ALA A 1 4.32 12.50 -6.39
C ALA A 1 4.42 12.82 -7.87
N LYS A 2 4.40 11.79 -8.73
CA LYS A 2 4.25 12.04 -10.17
C LYS A 2 2.79 12.40 -10.38
N ASP A 3 2.50 13.64 -10.81
CA ASP A 3 1.16 14.17 -11.04
C ASP A 3 0.49 13.54 -12.28
N ALA A 4 0.35 12.21 -12.28
CA ALA A 4 -0.16 11.47 -13.43
C ALA A 4 -1.66 11.74 -13.67
N HIS A 5 -2.43 11.96 -12.61
CA HIS A 5 -3.88 12.15 -12.67
C HIS A 5 -4.32 13.54 -12.20
N PHE A 6 -3.64 14.09 -11.20
CA PHE A 6 -3.90 15.43 -10.66
C PHE A 6 -2.67 15.96 -9.90
N ASN A 7 -2.63 17.28 -9.69
CA ASN A 7 -1.63 17.93 -8.85
C ASN A 7 -2.16 18.06 -7.43
N ALA A 8 -1.54 17.33 -6.48
CA ALA A 8 -2.01 17.26 -5.09
C ALA A 8 -1.94 18.61 -4.37
N ALA A 9 -0.85 19.37 -4.54
CA ALA A 9 -0.70 20.69 -3.95
C ALA A 9 -1.76 21.66 -4.46
N LYS A 10 -1.97 21.72 -5.78
CA LYS A 10 -3.03 22.54 -6.37
C LYS A 10 -4.42 22.11 -5.87
N MET A 11 -4.66 20.81 -5.72
CA MET A 11 -5.93 20.29 -5.22
C MET A 11 -6.17 20.67 -3.77
N ALA A 12 -5.13 20.62 -2.93
CA ALA A 12 -5.21 21.02 -1.53
C ALA A 12 -5.52 22.51 -1.34
N GLU A 13 -4.96 23.36 -2.22
CA GLU A 13 -5.08 24.80 -2.13
C GLU A 13 -6.31 25.38 -2.87
N THR A 14 -6.79 24.70 -3.92
CA THR A 14 -7.77 25.24 -4.85
C THR A 14 -9.01 24.35 -4.96
N PRO A 15 -10.09 24.58 -4.17
CA PRO A 15 -11.32 23.79 -4.27
C PRO A 15 -11.93 23.75 -5.69
N ALA A 16 -11.76 24.82 -6.48
CA ALA A 16 -12.22 24.87 -7.86
C ALA A 16 -11.53 23.81 -8.74
N TYR A 17 -10.26 23.52 -8.51
CA TYR A 17 -9.55 22.46 -9.23
C TYR A 17 -10.08 21.09 -8.88
N ALA A 18 -10.43 20.85 -7.61
CA ALA A 18 -11.07 19.61 -7.20
C ALA A 18 -12.45 19.42 -7.87
N ALA A 19 -13.23 20.51 -8.02
CA ALA A 19 -14.49 20.49 -8.75
C ALA A 19 -14.29 20.13 -10.24
N GLU A 20 -13.30 20.71 -10.90
CA GLU A 20 -12.93 20.40 -12.29
C GLU A 20 -12.62 18.91 -12.49
N ILE A 21 -11.87 18.31 -11.55
CA ILE A 21 -11.56 16.88 -11.62
C ILE A 21 -12.82 16.03 -11.44
N ARG A 22 -13.69 16.37 -10.46
CA ARG A 22 -14.97 15.66 -10.26
C ARG A 22 -15.87 15.75 -11.49
N GLU A 23 -15.98 16.94 -12.09
CA GLU A 23 -16.75 17.13 -13.32
C GLU A 23 -16.19 16.32 -14.48
N THR A 24 -14.86 16.23 -14.57
CA THR A 24 -14.21 15.40 -15.59
C THR A 24 -14.54 13.93 -15.40
N LEU A 25 -14.47 13.39 -14.18
CA LEU A 25 -14.86 12.01 -13.89
C LEU A 25 -16.33 11.76 -14.20
N ALA A 26 -17.21 12.68 -13.79
CA ALA A 26 -18.66 12.57 -14.01
C ALA A 26 -19.04 12.51 -15.50
N LYS A 27 -18.28 13.15 -16.40
CA LYS A 27 -18.51 13.06 -17.85
C LYS A 27 -18.39 11.63 -18.39
N TYR A 28 -17.66 10.78 -17.70
CA TYR A 28 -17.42 9.38 -18.06
C TYR A 28 -18.12 8.40 -17.12
N ASP A 29 -19.06 8.90 -16.30
CA ASP A 29 -19.77 8.11 -15.27
C ASP A 29 -18.80 7.39 -14.32
N LEU A 30 -17.71 8.07 -13.94
CA LEU A 30 -16.68 7.57 -13.04
C LEU A 30 -16.74 8.26 -11.69
N GLY A 31 -16.54 7.49 -10.61
CA GLY A 31 -16.29 7.97 -9.25
C GLY A 31 -14.82 7.84 -8.86
N CYS A 32 -14.41 8.55 -7.81
CA CYS A 32 -13.12 8.37 -7.16
C CYS A 32 -13.34 7.95 -5.71
N TRP A 33 -12.85 6.78 -5.33
CA TRP A 33 -13.07 6.17 -4.01
C TRP A 33 -11.85 6.24 -3.11
N ALA A 34 -10.67 6.30 -3.70
CA ALA A 34 -9.41 6.45 -3.00
C ALA A 34 -8.39 7.17 -3.88
N ILE A 35 -7.43 7.84 -3.27
CA ILE A 35 -6.24 8.36 -3.95
C ILE A 35 -4.99 7.69 -3.39
N SER A 36 -3.95 7.56 -4.21
CA SER A 36 -2.74 6.81 -3.86
C SER A 36 -1.58 7.74 -3.53
N ALA A 37 -0.90 7.46 -2.41
CA ALA A 37 0.32 8.12 -1.97
C ALA A 37 1.46 7.13 -1.62
N HIS A 38 1.46 5.92 -2.22
CA HIS A 38 2.38 4.83 -1.89
C HIS A 38 3.85 5.27 -1.92
N LEU A 39 4.32 5.78 -3.04
CA LEU A 39 5.73 6.12 -3.21
C LEU A 39 6.19 7.27 -2.31
N THR A 40 5.33 8.25 -2.09
CA THR A 40 5.61 9.36 -1.18
C THR A 40 5.65 8.89 0.27
N GLY A 41 4.65 8.08 0.67
CA GLY A 41 4.60 7.54 2.02
C GLY A 41 5.79 6.65 2.37
N GLN A 42 6.26 5.81 1.43
CA GLN A 42 7.48 5.02 1.58
C GLN A 42 8.67 5.89 2.01
N CYS A 43 8.82 7.07 1.42
CA CYS A 43 9.92 7.98 1.71
C CYS A 43 9.93 8.51 3.14
N VAL A 44 8.82 8.44 3.87
CA VAL A 44 8.75 8.96 5.26
C VAL A 44 9.67 8.18 6.20
N SER A 45 9.61 6.85 6.18
CA SER A 45 10.41 6.02 7.10
C SER A 45 11.68 5.47 6.46
N ASP A 46 11.69 5.21 5.16
CA ASP A 46 12.86 4.66 4.45
C ASP A 46 13.97 5.70 4.23
N SER A 47 13.68 7.00 4.34
CA SER A 47 14.69 8.06 4.22
C SER A 47 15.52 8.27 5.47
N LEU A 48 15.32 7.50 6.54
CA LEU A 48 16.21 7.56 7.70
C LEU A 48 17.63 7.12 7.32
N PRO A 49 18.70 7.75 7.84
CA PRO A 49 20.08 7.50 7.40
C PRO A 49 20.53 6.03 7.41
N TRP A 50 20.00 5.24 8.34
CA TRP A 50 20.32 3.81 8.45
C TRP A 50 19.41 2.89 7.63
N ALA A 51 18.28 3.41 7.10
CA ALA A 51 17.33 2.68 6.27
C ALA A 51 17.45 3.03 4.79
N TYR A 52 17.94 4.24 4.48
CA TYR A 52 17.99 4.78 3.13
C TYR A 52 18.71 3.89 2.13
N ASP A 53 18.06 3.69 1.01
CA ASP A 53 18.58 3.03 -0.18
C ASP A 53 18.47 4.02 -1.37
N PRO A 54 19.52 4.22 -2.19
CA PRO A 54 19.49 5.14 -3.32
C PRO A 54 18.39 4.89 -4.35
N ARG A 55 17.80 3.68 -4.39
CA ARG A 55 16.64 3.38 -5.23
C ARG A 55 15.40 4.21 -4.85
N LEU A 56 15.34 4.68 -3.60
CA LEU A 56 14.28 5.55 -3.09
C LEU A 56 14.25 6.91 -3.82
N ASP A 57 15.38 7.36 -4.35
CA ASP A 57 15.47 8.62 -5.13
C ASP A 57 14.48 8.66 -6.31
N GLY A 58 14.13 7.48 -6.85
CA GLY A 58 13.13 7.35 -7.90
C GLY A 58 11.70 7.72 -7.48
N PHE A 59 11.44 7.82 -6.17
CA PHE A 59 10.13 8.15 -5.60
C PHE A 59 10.00 9.63 -5.24
N ALA A 60 11.12 10.32 -5.08
CA ALA A 60 11.20 11.73 -4.71
C ALA A 60 11.45 12.64 -5.92
N PRO A 61 11.30 13.98 -5.78
CA PRO A 61 11.76 14.93 -6.80
C PRO A 61 13.26 14.77 -7.08
N SER A 62 13.64 14.80 -8.34
CA SER A 62 15.04 14.59 -8.77
C SER A 62 16.06 15.56 -8.14
N ALA A 63 15.64 16.76 -7.76
CA ALA A 63 16.47 17.74 -7.06
C ALA A 63 16.88 17.30 -5.64
N LEU A 64 16.18 16.31 -5.07
CA LEU A 64 16.43 15.76 -3.74
C LEU A 64 17.26 14.45 -3.78
N ALA A 65 17.61 13.96 -4.94
CA ALA A 65 18.36 12.71 -5.10
C ALA A 65 19.66 12.73 -4.27
N GLY A 66 19.90 11.65 -3.50
CA GLY A 66 21.04 11.52 -2.61
C GLY A 66 20.97 12.33 -1.31
N LYS A 67 19.81 12.92 -0.99
CA LYS A 67 19.62 13.76 0.20
C LYS A 67 18.49 13.22 1.09
N PRO A 68 18.72 12.12 1.81
CA PRO A 68 17.67 11.42 2.55
C PRO A 68 16.91 12.30 3.55
N ASP A 69 17.57 13.20 4.26
CA ASP A 69 16.91 14.11 5.21
C ASP A 69 15.97 15.12 4.54
N GLU A 70 16.33 15.58 3.33
CA GLU A 70 15.47 16.47 2.54
C GLU A 70 14.29 15.69 1.94
N ILE A 71 14.52 14.45 1.47
CA ILE A 71 13.49 13.54 0.99
C ILE A 71 12.46 13.28 2.09
N GLN A 72 12.90 12.98 3.30
CA GLN A 72 11.99 12.74 4.43
C GLN A 72 11.12 13.95 4.74
N LYS A 73 11.72 15.13 4.87
CA LYS A 73 10.98 16.38 5.14
C LYS A 73 9.94 16.65 4.05
N TRP A 74 10.35 16.51 2.80
CA TRP A 74 9.45 16.64 1.66
C TRP A 74 8.31 15.63 1.74
N ALA A 75 8.60 14.36 2.01
CA ALA A 75 7.59 13.31 2.05
C ALA A 75 6.56 13.54 3.16
N VAL A 76 6.99 13.97 4.35
CA VAL A 76 6.10 14.32 5.47
C VAL A 76 5.13 15.44 5.08
N GLU A 77 5.63 16.51 4.45
CA GLU A 77 4.77 17.63 4.01
C GLU A 77 3.83 17.23 2.88
N GLU A 78 4.30 16.46 1.88
CA GLU A 78 3.45 15.94 0.80
C GLU A 78 2.34 15.02 1.32
N MET A 79 2.63 14.18 2.31
CA MET A 79 1.61 13.33 2.94
C MET A 79 0.53 14.16 3.65
N LYS A 80 0.89 15.27 4.30
CA LYS A 80 -0.08 16.19 4.89
C LYS A 80 -0.91 16.93 3.82
N ILE A 81 -0.26 17.39 2.74
CA ILE A 81 -0.93 18.00 1.59
C ILE A 81 -1.95 17.02 0.98
N MET A 82 -1.61 15.73 0.91
CA MET A 82 -2.51 14.70 0.39
C MET A 82 -3.81 14.57 1.20
N ALA A 83 -3.78 14.78 2.53
CA ALA A 83 -4.99 14.81 3.36
C ALA A 83 -5.97 15.92 2.92
N HIS A 84 -5.44 17.12 2.68
CA HIS A 84 -6.24 18.26 2.19
C HIS A 84 -6.74 18.04 0.75
N ALA A 85 -5.89 17.46 -0.10
CA ALA A 85 -6.26 17.12 -1.47
C ALA A 85 -7.43 16.10 -1.49
N ALA A 86 -7.35 15.05 -0.67
CA ALA A 86 -8.41 14.05 -0.52
C ALA A 86 -9.72 14.70 -0.04
N LYS A 87 -9.66 15.51 1.03
CA LYS A 87 -10.81 16.25 1.55
C LYS A 87 -11.47 17.13 0.48
N ASN A 88 -10.68 17.92 -0.25
CA ASN A 88 -11.20 18.82 -1.28
C ASN A 88 -11.79 18.06 -2.48
N LEU A 89 -11.22 16.91 -2.82
CA LEU A 89 -11.76 16.01 -3.85
C LEU A 89 -13.04 15.30 -3.39
N GLY A 90 -13.29 15.22 -2.09
CA GLY A 90 -14.41 14.47 -1.52
C GLY A 90 -14.16 12.98 -1.44
N VAL A 91 -12.91 12.60 -1.20
CA VAL A 91 -12.43 11.20 -1.07
C VAL A 91 -12.00 10.97 0.37
N ASP A 92 -12.52 9.91 0.98
CA ASP A 92 -12.34 9.64 2.40
C ASP A 92 -11.11 8.74 2.70
N VAL A 93 -10.46 8.18 1.67
CA VAL A 93 -9.39 7.20 1.83
C VAL A 93 -8.16 7.56 0.98
N VAL A 94 -6.99 7.55 1.62
CA VAL A 94 -5.69 7.59 0.95
C VAL A 94 -4.99 6.25 1.16
N THR A 95 -4.73 5.52 0.08
CA THR A 95 -3.92 4.30 0.11
C THR A 95 -2.43 4.66 0.07
N PHE A 96 -1.59 4.00 0.87
CA PHE A 96 -0.21 4.42 1.02
C PHE A 96 0.72 3.30 1.46
N PHE A 97 2.02 3.54 1.34
CA PHE A 97 3.09 2.84 2.03
C PHE A 97 3.60 3.68 3.20
N MET A 98 4.04 3.03 4.25
CA MET A 98 4.58 3.70 5.45
C MET A 98 6.11 3.72 5.47
N GLY A 99 6.72 2.80 4.73
CA GLY A 99 8.13 2.48 4.82
C GLY A 99 8.47 1.70 6.10
N SER A 100 9.74 1.38 6.25
CA SER A 100 10.24 0.64 7.42
C SER A 100 11.68 0.98 7.76
N PRO A 101 11.96 1.58 8.90
CA PRO A 101 13.35 1.83 9.32
C PRO A 101 14.12 0.53 9.64
N ILE A 102 13.41 -0.59 9.75
CA ILE A 102 13.93 -1.89 10.19
C ILE A 102 13.69 -3.02 9.18
N TRP A 103 13.27 -2.72 7.96
CA TRP A 103 13.06 -3.77 6.95
C TRP A 103 14.27 -4.69 6.78
N LYS A 104 15.50 -4.18 6.89
CA LYS A 104 16.73 -5.00 6.82
C LYS A 104 16.82 -6.08 7.90
N PHE A 105 16.00 -6.05 8.93
CA PHE A 105 15.94 -7.05 10.01
C PHE A 105 14.92 -8.16 9.78
N TRP A 106 14.19 -8.16 8.65
CA TRP A 106 13.20 -9.20 8.33
C TRP A 106 13.79 -10.63 8.42
N TYR A 107 15.08 -10.76 8.10
CA TYR A 107 15.85 -11.98 8.30
C TYR A 107 16.83 -11.77 9.45
N SER A 108 16.55 -12.43 10.59
CA SER A 108 17.22 -12.13 11.88
C SER A 108 18.66 -12.68 11.97
N PHE A 109 19.46 -12.49 10.92
CA PHE A 109 20.87 -12.83 10.90
C PHE A 109 21.70 -11.75 10.20
N PRO A 110 22.66 -11.08 10.91
CA PRO A 110 23.00 -11.22 12.34
C PRO A 110 21.78 -11.08 13.27
N GLN A 111 21.87 -11.60 14.49
CA GLN A 111 20.75 -11.62 15.42
C GLN A 111 20.14 -10.24 15.64
N THR A 112 18.82 -10.18 15.59
CA THR A 112 18.03 -8.97 15.86
C THR A 112 17.40 -9.12 17.24
N SER A 113 17.57 -8.14 18.11
CA SER A 113 16.92 -8.13 19.41
C SER A 113 15.50 -7.56 19.35
N GLU A 114 14.69 -7.88 20.36
CA GLU A 114 13.34 -7.30 20.47
C GLU A 114 13.38 -5.78 20.60
N GLU A 115 14.38 -5.24 21.31
CA GLU A 115 14.58 -3.80 21.50
C GLU A 115 14.82 -3.09 20.14
N MET A 116 15.62 -3.67 19.25
CA MET A 116 15.88 -3.10 17.92
C MET A 116 14.58 -3.03 17.10
N VAL A 117 13.72 -4.03 17.24
CA VAL A 117 12.40 -4.04 16.56
C VAL A 117 11.49 -2.98 17.18
N GLU A 118 11.42 -2.92 18.51
CA GLU A 118 10.59 -1.95 19.23
C GLU A 118 10.99 -0.50 18.90
N GLU A 119 12.29 -0.19 18.91
CA GLU A 119 12.81 1.12 18.49
C GLU A 119 12.34 1.50 17.08
N GLY A 120 12.29 0.54 16.16
CA GLY A 120 11.79 0.75 14.80
C GLY A 120 10.31 1.15 14.77
N TYR A 121 9.46 0.46 15.53
CA TYR A 121 8.04 0.80 15.63
C TYR A 121 7.80 2.15 16.31
N GLN A 122 8.55 2.45 17.37
CA GLN A 122 8.49 3.76 18.05
C GLN A 122 8.92 4.89 17.11
N LYS A 123 9.95 4.64 16.28
CA LYS A 123 10.37 5.63 15.27
C LYS A 123 9.31 5.88 14.21
N VAL A 124 8.63 4.85 13.75
CA VAL A 124 7.48 4.99 12.85
C VAL A 124 6.36 5.79 13.54
N LYS A 125 6.05 5.49 14.82
CA LYS A 125 5.05 6.25 15.59
C LYS A 125 5.39 7.74 15.66
N GLU A 126 6.63 8.08 15.94
CA GLU A 126 7.10 9.48 15.99
C GLU A 126 6.89 10.21 14.66
N LEU A 127 7.26 9.56 13.54
CA LEU A 127 7.20 10.17 12.22
C LEU A 127 5.77 10.33 11.71
N TRP A 128 4.93 9.33 11.95
CA TRP A 128 3.59 9.28 11.37
C TRP A 128 2.50 9.93 12.22
N THR A 129 2.70 10.09 13.53
CA THR A 129 1.71 10.76 14.40
C THR A 129 1.34 12.15 13.88
N PRO A 130 2.30 13.06 13.55
CA PRO A 130 1.95 14.39 13.04
C PRO A 130 1.24 14.37 11.67
N ILE A 131 1.51 13.35 10.85
CA ILE A 131 0.80 13.15 9.57
C ILE A 131 -0.64 12.73 9.87
N MET A 132 -0.84 11.72 10.72
CA MET A 132 -2.17 11.23 11.10
C MET A 132 -3.03 12.30 11.77
N ASP A 133 -2.41 13.20 12.55
CA ASP A 133 -3.12 14.34 13.15
C ASP A 133 -3.71 15.28 12.09
N GLU A 134 -3.04 15.41 10.95
CA GLU A 134 -3.55 16.21 9.84
C GLU A 134 -4.68 15.50 9.10
N TYR A 135 -4.57 14.18 8.95
CA TYR A 135 -5.65 13.35 8.39
C TYR A 135 -6.92 13.39 9.26
N ASP A 136 -6.78 13.34 10.59
CA ASP A 136 -7.90 13.48 11.53
C ASP A 136 -8.64 14.82 11.36
N LYS A 137 -7.88 15.94 11.24
CA LYS A 137 -8.47 17.26 10.98
C LYS A 137 -9.21 17.32 9.66
N CYS A 138 -8.78 16.55 8.68
CA CYS A 138 -9.42 16.47 7.37
C CYS A 138 -10.61 15.50 7.34
N GLY A 139 -10.72 14.58 8.30
CA GLY A 139 -11.69 13.49 8.31
C GLY A 139 -11.37 12.40 7.28
N VAL A 140 -10.09 12.28 6.89
CA VAL A 140 -9.62 11.34 5.88
C VAL A 140 -8.90 10.17 6.54
N LYS A 141 -9.05 8.98 6.00
CA LYS A 141 -8.44 7.73 6.47
C LYS A 141 -7.15 7.43 5.69
N LEU A 142 -6.19 6.83 6.38
CA LEU A 142 -4.99 6.24 5.81
C LEU A 142 -5.14 4.73 5.72
N ALA A 143 -5.09 4.17 4.54
CA ALA A 143 -5.18 2.73 4.29
C ALA A 143 -3.80 2.20 3.86
N LEU A 144 -3.06 1.61 4.82
CA LEU A 144 -1.74 1.03 4.57
C LEU A 144 -1.87 -0.26 3.77
N GLU A 145 -1.15 -0.36 2.66
CA GLU A 145 -0.98 -1.64 1.98
C GLU A 145 0.07 -2.47 2.73
N VAL A 146 -0.36 -3.63 3.24
CA VAL A 146 0.51 -4.60 3.90
C VAL A 146 1.37 -5.26 2.84
N HIS A 147 2.67 -4.96 2.87
CA HIS A 147 3.56 -5.24 1.73
C HIS A 147 4.98 -5.50 2.23
N PRO A 148 5.74 -6.45 1.65
CA PRO A 148 7.18 -6.56 1.87
C PRO A 148 7.88 -5.22 1.63
N THR A 149 8.83 -4.88 2.47
CA THR A 149 9.51 -3.59 2.63
C THR A 149 8.83 -2.60 3.58
N GLU A 150 7.57 -2.83 3.91
CA GLU A 150 6.85 -2.00 4.88
C GLU A 150 7.11 -2.47 6.32
N ILE A 151 6.79 -1.60 7.29
CA ILE A 151 6.83 -1.97 8.71
C ILE A 151 5.79 -3.06 9.05
N ALA A 152 4.67 -3.08 8.31
CA ALA A 152 3.67 -4.13 8.34
C ALA A 152 3.69 -4.88 7.01
N PHE A 153 4.13 -6.14 7.01
CA PHE A 153 4.29 -6.96 5.82
C PHE A 153 3.62 -8.33 5.91
N ASP A 154 3.17 -8.72 7.10
CA ASP A 154 2.44 -9.96 7.38
C ASP A 154 1.41 -9.76 8.50
N TYR A 155 0.83 -10.85 8.99
CA TYR A 155 -0.18 -10.80 10.04
C TYR A 155 0.33 -10.16 11.34
N TRP A 156 1.47 -10.63 11.86
CA TRP A 156 1.97 -10.21 13.16
C TRP A 156 2.58 -8.81 13.15
N SER A 157 3.26 -8.44 12.09
CA SER A 157 3.76 -7.09 11.91
C SER A 157 2.64 -6.07 11.74
N THR A 158 1.54 -6.46 11.06
CA THR A 158 0.32 -5.63 10.96
C THR A 158 -0.32 -5.43 12.33
N LYS A 159 -0.51 -6.53 13.09
CA LYS A 159 -1.07 -6.43 14.44
C LYS A 159 -0.23 -5.53 15.33
N LYS A 160 1.10 -5.71 15.32
CA LYS A 160 2.04 -4.88 16.11
C LYS A 160 1.96 -3.42 15.71
N LEU A 161 1.84 -3.11 14.43
CA LEU A 161 1.67 -1.74 13.96
C LEU A 161 0.39 -1.10 14.50
N LEU A 162 -0.73 -1.80 14.37
CA LEU A 162 -2.01 -1.31 14.88
C LEU A 162 -1.98 -1.13 16.40
N ASP A 163 -1.37 -2.06 17.15
CA ASP A 163 -1.15 -1.94 18.59
C ASP A 163 -0.28 -0.72 18.93
N THR A 164 0.78 -0.46 18.17
CA THR A 164 1.69 0.69 18.36
C THR A 164 0.95 2.03 18.24
N PHE A 165 -0.03 2.13 17.35
CA PHE A 165 -0.90 3.30 17.19
C PHE A 165 -2.21 3.18 17.99
N GLU A 166 -2.30 2.24 18.94
CA GLU A 166 -3.46 2.08 19.83
C GLU A 166 -4.77 1.94 19.03
N TRP A 167 -4.69 1.25 17.88
CA TRP A 167 -5.81 1.07 16.97
C TRP A 167 -6.48 2.40 16.56
N ARG A 168 -5.70 3.45 16.37
CA ARG A 168 -6.18 4.77 15.97
C ARG A 168 -7.06 4.66 14.73
N PRO A 169 -8.30 5.21 14.73
CA PRO A 169 -9.24 5.03 13.63
C PRO A 169 -8.82 5.62 12.28
N THR A 170 -7.86 6.55 12.27
CA THR A 170 -7.28 7.11 11.04
C THR A 170 -6.47 6.09 10.28
N LEU A 171 -5.79 5.16 10.99
CA LEU A 171 -4.97 4.12 10.40
C LEU A 171 -5.80 2.85 10.18
N GLY A 172 -5.83 2.39 8.95
CA GLY A 172 -6.38 1.12 8.55
C GLY A 172 -5.58 0.47 7.44
N ILE A 173 -6.17 -0.46 6.76
CA ILE A 173 -5.54 -1.38 5.82
C ILE A 173 -6.13 -1.19 4.43
N ASN A 174 -5.26 -1.08 3.44
CA ASN A 174 -5.53 -1.41 2.06
C ASN A 174 -5.19 -2.89 1.89
N PHE A 175 -6.21 -3.73 1.86
CA PHE A 175 -6.03 -5.17 1.80
C PHE A 175 -5.61 -5.60 0.39
N ASP A 176 -4.44 -6.20 0.27
CA ASP A 176 -3.94 -6.84 -0.96
C ASP A 176 -3.56 -8.29 -0.67
N PRO A 177 -4.33 -9.28 -1.13
CA PRO A 177 -4.09 -10.69 -0.81
C PRO A 177 -2.81 -11.23 -1.45
N SER A 178 -2.36 -10.65 -2.56
CA SER A 178 -1.22 -11.16 -3.32
C SER A 178 0.10 -11.07 -2.56
N HIS A 179 0.22 -10.12 -1.64
CA HIS A 179 1.42 -9.96 -0.80
C HIS A 179 1.45 -10.93 0.38
N LEU A 180 0.32 -11.51 0.75
CA LEU A 180 0.18 -12.44 1.87
C LEU A 180 0.35 -13.89 1.42
N ILE A 181 -0.28 -14.29 0.31
CA ILE A 181 -0.38 -15.68 -0.13
C ILE A 181 0.98 -16.33 -0.36
N TRP A 182 1.92 -15.65 -0.99
CA TRP A 182 3.23 -16.21 -1.24
C TRP A 182 4.11 -16.33 0.03
N GLN A 183 3.80 -15.57 1.07
CA GLN A 183 4.44 -15.69 2.39
C GLN A 183 3.86 -16.85 3.21
N GLY A 184 2.78 -17.50 2.74
CA GLY A 184 2.09 -18.55 3.47
C GLY A 184 1.09 -18.01 4.52
N VAL A 185 0.75 -16.73 4.47
CA VAL A 185 -0.33 -16.14 5.27
C VAL A 185 -1.63 -16.33 4.51
N ASP A 186 -2.65 -16.88 5.18
CA ASP A 186 -3.99 -17.01 4.61
C ASP A 186 -4.67 -15.64 4.52
N PRO A 187 -4.93 -15.13 3.29
CA PRO A 187 -5.51 -13.80 3.13
C PRO A 187 -6.94 -13.68 3.67
N ALA A 188 -7.72 -14.76 3.63
CA ALA A 188 -9.09 -14.73 4.12
C ALA A 188 -9.14 -14.69 5.65
N MET A 189 -8.26 -15.41 6.34
CA MET A 189 -8.10 -15.31 7.78
C MET A 189 -7.58 -13.94 8.21
N PHE A 190 -6.58 -13.42 7.50
CA PHE A 190 -6.09 -12.07 7.74
C PHE A 190 -7.22 -11.04 7.62
N LEU A 191 -7.98 -11.11 6.52
CA LEU A 191 -9.12 -10.23 6.28
C LEU A 191 -10.20 -10.37 7.36
N PHE A 192 -10.50 -11.60 7.80
CA PHE A 192 -11.50 -11.83 8.84
C PHE A 192 -11.15 -11.16 10.16
N ASP A 193 -9.89 -11.23 10.57
CA ASP A 193 -9.42 -10.69 11.85
C ASP A 193 -9.26 -9.16 11.82
N PHE A 194 -8.87 -8.58 10.67
CA PHE A 194 -8.63 -7.15 10.53
C PHE A 194 -9.75 -6.38 9.80
N ALA A 195 -10.89 -7.01 9.52
CA ALA A 195 -11.96 -6.43 8.69
C ALA A 195 -12.40 -5.03 9.13
N ASP A 196 -12.49 -4.78 10.45
CA ASP A 196 -12.90 -3.47 11.01
C ASP A 196 -11.90 -2.34 10.72
N ARG A 197 -10.73 -2.68 10.17
CA ARG A 197 -9.69 -1.75 9.76
C ARG A 197 -9.41 -1.77 8.26
N VAL A 198 -10.13 -2.56 7.50
CA VAL A 198 -10.01 -2.56 6.03
C VAL A 198 -10.82 -1.41 5.46
N TYR A 199 -10.13 -0.43 4.90
CA TYR A 199 -10.71 0.77 4.30
C TYR A 199 -10.69 0.74 2.78
N HIS A 200 -9.83 -0.09 2.20
CA HIS A 200 -9.74 -0.30 0.77
C HIS A 200 -9.32 -1.74 0.46
N VAL A 201 -9.71 -2.24 -0.69
CA VAL A 201 -9.41 -3.62 -1.12
C VAL A 201 -8.82 -3.61 -2.52
N HIS A 202 -7.66 -4.22 -2.68
CA HIS A 202 -7.09 -4.58 -3.96
C HIS A 202 -7.45 -6.01 -4.33
N ILE A 203 -7.92 -6.19 -5.55
CA ILE A 203 -8.04 -7.50 -6.20
C ILE A 203 -6.77 -7.69 -7.04
N LYS A 204 -5.84 -8.42 -6.47
CA LYS A 204 -4.54 -8.70 -7.06
C LYS A 204 -4.14 -10.14 -6.76
N ASP A 205 -3.52 -10.79 -7.71
CA ASP A 205 -3.25 -12.22 -7.62
C ASP A 205 -1.75 -12.53 -7.72
N ALA A 206 -1.36 -13.63 -7.11
CA ALA A 206 -0.01 -14.16 -7.19
C ALA A 206 -0.06 -15.68 -7.33
N LYS A 207 0.85 -16.21 -8.14
CA LYS A 207 1.00 -17.64 -8.36
C LYS A 207 2.31 -18.15 -7.79
N LEU A 208 2.22 -19.18 -6.94
CA LEU A 208 3.38 -19.92 -6.45
C LEU A 208 3.94 -20.84 -7.55
N ASN A 209 5.25 -20.92 -7.63
CA ASN A 209 5.97 -21.71 -8.60
C ASN A 209 7.11 -22.49 -7.93
N LEU A 210 6.77 -23.22 -6.87
CA LEU A 210 7.69 -24.05 -6.09
C LEU A 210 7.78 -25.42 -6.76
N ASN A 211 8.89 -25.67 -7.46
CA ASN A 211 9.13 -26.87 -8.27
C ASN A 211 10.33 -27.70 -7.77
N GLY A 212 10.77 -27.47 -6.53
CA GLY A 212 11.96 -28.12 -5.95
C GLY A 212 13.29 -27.44 -6.29
N ARG A 213 13.27 -26.39 -7.14
CA ARG A 213 14.46 -25.60 -7.51
C ARG A 213 14.27 -24.11 -7.20
N ASN A 214 13.06 -23.60 -7.37
CA ASN A 214 12.74 -22.20 -7.16
C ASN A 214 12.52 -21.92 -5.67
N GLY A 215 13.28 -20.98 -5.12
CA GLY A 215 13.09 -20.55 -3.73
C GLY A 215 12.09 -19.42 -3.61
N ILE A 216 11.34 -19.39 -2.49
CA ILE A 216 10.31 -18.39 -2.25
C ILE A 216 10.84 -16.95 -2.20
N LEU A 217 12.11 -16.76 -1.82
CA LEU A 217 12.78 -15.45 -1.80
C LEU A 217 13.13 -14.90 -3.18
N GLY A 218 12.94 -15.68 -4.25
CA GLY A 218 13.05 -15.23 -5.63
C GLY A 218 14.49 -15.07 -6.16
N SER A 219 15.54 -15.40 -5.40
CA SER A 219 16.96 -15.47 -5.82
C SER A 219 17.48 -14.21 -6.54
N HIS A 220 17.02 -13.00 -6.15
CA HIS A 220 17.32 -11.70 -6.80
C HIS A 220 16.95 -11.63 -8.29
N ILE A 221 16.04 -12.49 -8.74
CA ILE A 221 15.55 -12.54 -10.12
C ILE A 221 14.34 -11.59 -10.25
N THR A 222 14.24 -10.86 -11.36
CA THR A 222 13.14 -9.93 -11.62
C THR A 222 11.79 -10.62 -11.75
N PHE A 223 10.71 -9.92 -11.47
CA PHE A 223 9.34 -10.41 -11.64
C PHE A 223 9.07 -10.85 -13.08
N GLY A 224 8.26 -11.91 -13.24
CA GLY A 224 7.91 -12.53 -14.51
C GLY A 224 8.84 -13.67 -14.95
N ASP A 225 10.01 -13.83 -14.33
CA ASP A 225 10.90 -14.95 -14.65
C ASP A 225 10.40 -16.25 -14.02
N GLN A 226 10.38 -17.32 -14.81
CA GLN A 226 9.91 -18.65 -14.38
C GLN A 226 10.77 -19.31 -13.31
N ARG A 227 11.98 -18.80 -13.04
CA ARG A 227 12.88 -19.29 -11.98
C ARG A 227 12.54 -18.73 -10.60
N ARG A 228 11.61 -17.78 -10.51
CA ARG A 228 11.12 -17.29 -9.21
C ARG A 228 10.17 -18.30 -8.56
N GLY A 229 10.19 -18.38 -7.25
CA GLY A 229 9.25 -19.20 -6.46
C GLY A 229 7.80 -18.71 -6.48
N TRP A 230 7.56 -17.49 -6.95
CA TRP A 230 6.24 -16.89 -7.16
C TRP A 230 6.33 -15.67 -8.07
N ASN A 231 5.24 -15.32 -8.69
CA ASN A 231 5.08 -14.12 -9.50
C ASN A 231 3.67 -13.56 -9.35
N PHE A 232 3.50 -12.26 -9.60
CA PHE A 232 2.18 -11.69 -9.81
C PHE A 232 1.63 -12.17 -11.14
N VAL A 233 0.31 -12.42 -11.14
CA VAL A 233 -0.45 -12.82 -12.33
C VAL A 233 -1.77 -12.06 -12.36
N SER A 234 -2.44 -12.10 -13.49
CA SER A 234 -3.78 -11.52 -13.62
C SER A 234 -4.76 -12.17 -12.64
N PRO A 235 -5.65 -11.41 -11.97
CA PRO A 235 -6.64 -11.94 -11.04
C PRO A 235 -7.44 -13.12 -11.64
N GLY A 236 -7.56 -14.19 -10.87
CA GLY A 236 -8.17 -15.46 -11.27
C GLY A 236 -7.20 -16.46 -11.93
N HIS A 237 -5.94 -16.13 -12.12
CA HIS A 237 -4.91 -17.02 -12.70
C HIS A 237 -3.86 -17.48 -11.67
N GLY A 238 -3.93 -16.98 -10.44
CA GLY A 238 -3.02 -17.31 -9.35
C GLY A 238 -3.58 -18.32 -8.36
N ASP A 239 -3.13 -18.18 -7.13
CA ASP A 239 -3.45 -19.07 -6.01
C ASP A 239 -4.27 -18.36 -4.92
N VAL A 240 -4.71 -17.10 -5.14
CA VAL A 240 -5.57 -16.38 -4.21
C VAL A 240 -6.99 -16.93 -4.28
N ASP A 241 -7.52 -17.34 -3.12
CA ASP A 241 -8.92 -17.80 -2.99
C ASP A 241 -9.88 -16.60 -2.87
N PHE A 242 -10.23 -16.01 -4.03
CA PHE A 242 -11.14 -14.87 -4.10
C PHE A 242 -12.55 -15.21 -3.62
N ASP A 243 -13.03 -16.44 -3.83
CA ASP A 243 -14.35 -16.86 -3.35
C ASP A 243 -14.45 -16.72 -1.84
N ASN A 244 -13.43 -17.18 -1.12
CA ASN A 244 -13.39 -17.08 0.33
C ASN A 244 -13.22 -15.63 0.80
N ILE A 245 -12.37 -14.84 0.13
CA ILE A 245 -12.20 -13.41 0.41
C ILE A 245 -13.53 -12.66 0.25
N ILE A 246 -14.27 -12.86 -0.84
CA ILE A 246 -15.58 -12.21 -1.05
C ILE A 246 -16.60 -12.64 0.00
N ARG A 247 -16.61 -13.92 0.41
CA ARG A 247 -17.47 -14.37 1.51
C ARG A 247 -17.17 -13.65 2.81
N VAL A 248 -15.89 -13.47 3.14
CA VAL A 248 -15.48 -12.74 4.34
C VAL A 248 -15.87 -11.27 4.25
N LEU A 249 -15.64 -10.59 3.13
CA LEU A 249 -16.05 -9.20 2.91
C LEU A 249 -17.55 -9.02 3.11
N ASN A 250 -18.37 -9.92 2.52
CA ASN A 250 -19.82 -9.91 2.69
C ASN A 250 -20.23 -10.15 4.15
N GLN A 251 -19.63 -11.13 4.81
CA GLN A 251 -19.90 -11.44 6.22
C GLN A 251 -19.58 -10.26 7.15
N LYS A 252 -18.52 -9.53 6.84
CA LYS A 252 -18.06 -8.36 7.61
C LYS A 252 -18.74 -7.05 7.19
N GLY A 253 -19.59 -7.09 6.17
CA GLY A 253 -20.36 -5.93 5.72
C GLY A 253 -19.50 -4.86 5.01
N TYR A 254 -18.45 -5.26 4.33
CA TYR A 254 -17.66 -4.32 3.53
C TYR A 254 -18.46 -3.81 2.35
N THR A 255 -18.55 -2.49 2.20
CA THR A 255 -19.31 -1.79 1.15
C THR A 255 -18.44 -0.90 0.26
N GLY A 256 -17.12 -0.93 0.48
CA GLY A 256 -16.17 -0.17 -0.31
C GLY A 256 -15.92 -0.76 -1.70
N PRO A 257 -15.10 -0.10 -2.51
CA PRO A 257 -14.77 -0.57 -3.85
C PRO A 257 -13.81 -1.76 -3.81
N LEU A 258 -13.86 -2.57 -4.87
CA LEU A 258 -12.87 -3.59 -5.18
C LEU A 258 -12.00 -3.07 -6.34
N SER A 259 -10.77 -2.69 -6.06
CA SER A 259 -9.86 -2.11 -7.05
C SER A 259 -8.99 -3.19 -7.68
N ILE A 260 -9.07 -3.33 -9.00
CA ILE A 260 -8.18 -4.24 -9.72
C ILE A 260 -6.77 -3.65 -9.73
N ALA A 261 -5.85 -4.27 -9.00
CA ALA A 261 -4.43 -3.93 -8.97
C ALA A 261 -3.64 -4.91 -9.87
N TRP A 262 -3.74 -4.69 -11.18
CA TRP A 262 -3.15 -5.59 -12.15
C TRP A 262 -1.62 -5.46 -12.23
N ALA A 263 -0.91 -6.59 -12.05
CA ALA A 263 0.54 -6.68 -12.14
C ALA A 263 0.96 -8.04 -12.70
N ASP A 264 0.90 -8.19 -14.02
CA ASP A 264 1.28 -9.41 -14.73
C ASP A 264 2.27 -9.05 -15.84
N SER A 265 3.57 -9.26 -15.57
CA SER A 265 4.64 -8.90 -16.51
C SER A 265 4.73 -9.82 -17.73
N GLY A 266 4.04 -10.95 -17.72
CA GLY A 266 3.99 -11.91 -18.84
C GLY A 266 2.84 -11.70 -19.81
N MET A 267 1.92 -10.75 -19.55
CA MET A 267 0.67 -10.61 -20.28
C MET A 267 0.43 -9.18 -20.77
N GLU A 268 -0.42 -9.05 -21.78
CA GLU A 268 -0.84 -7.75 -22.32
C GLU A 268 -1.84 -7.08 -21.36
N ARG A 269 -1.57 -5.83 -21.03
CA ARG A 269 -2.25 -5.09 -19.95
C ARG A 269 -3.75 -4.86 -20.22
N VAL A 270 -4.11 -4.42 -21.42
CA VAL A 270 -5.50 -4.00 -21.70
C VAL A 270 -6.43 -5.20 -21.69
N CYS A 271 -6.05 -6.25 -22.41
CA CYS A 271 -6.85 -7.47 -22.52
C CYS A 271 -7.03 -8.13 -21.13
N ARG A 272 -5.96 -8.33 -20.40
CA ARG A 272 -6.00 -9.01 -19.09
C ARG A 272 -6.56 -8.15 -17.99
N GLY A 273 -6.40 -6.84 -18.06
CA GLY A 273 -7.09 -5.92 -17.16
C GLY A 273 -8.61 -5.95 -17.33
N THR A 274 -9.09 -6.02 -18.56
CA THR A 274 -10.52 -6.20 -18.86
C THR A 274 -11.04 -7.54 -18.32
N GLU A 275 -10.33 -8.64 -18.59
CA GLU A 275 -10.67 -9.97 -18.07
C GLU A 275 -10.72 -9.98 -16.52
N ALA A 276 -9.78 -9.32 -15.85
CA ALA A 276 -9.78 -9.20 -14.39
C ALA A 276 -11.02 -8.45 -13.88
N CYS A 277 -11.48 -7.41 -14.58
CA CYS A 277 -12.72 -6.72 -14.24
C CYS A 277 -13.94 -7.64 -14.42
N GLU A 278 -14.00 -8.39 -15.52
CA GLU A 278 -15.07 -9.38 -15.76
C GLU A 278 -15.07 -10.50 -14.72
N PHE A 279 -13.89 -10.97 -14.33
CA PHE A 279 -13.74 -11.97 -13.27
C PHE A 279 -14.31 -11.49 -11.93
N THR A 280 -13.99 -10.25 -11.56
CA THR A 280 -14.39 -9.66 -10.27
C THR A 280 -15.89 -9.34 -10.19
N THR A 281 -16.58 -9.21 -11.33
CA THR A 281 -18.01 -8.90 -11.39
C THR A 281 -18.91 -10.14 -11.46
N LYS A 282 -18.36 -11.33 -11.56
CA LYS A 282 -19.07 -12.61 -11.53
C LYS A 282 -19.22 -13.15 -10.13
#